data_17dd0ce02e88ca825f94114855a0848b
#
_entry.id   17dd0ce02e88ca825f94114855a0848b
#
_cell.length_a   1.000
_cell.length_b   1.000
_cell.length_c   1.000
_cell.angle_alpha   90.00
_cell.angle_beta   90.00
_cell.angle_gamma   90.00
#
_symmetry.space_group_name_H-M   'P 1'
#
loop_
_entity.id
_entity.type
_entity.pdbx_description
1 polymer ?
#
loop_
_entity_poly.entity_id
_entity_poly.type
_entity_poly.pdbx_seq_one_letter_code
_entity_poly.pdbx_strand_id
1 'polypeptide(L)'
;IIVWCRNLNKRIINLRNNSFLEKKIFPAIKKIINFSSINFKNKILSNAYHLIDVNNPSKLVKLNNDLLNQDGHPQISPDKKFIITDTYTNNEGYMKLLLLDRINNKVYIIGEFKLAKYLSENNLKYDLHPRWDNTGNLICIDSSHMGSRQSFIISIKNLLSKIKKI
;
A
#
# COMPACT_ATOMS: atom_id res chain seq x y z
N ILE A 1 -5.70 4.72 -13.55
CA ILE A 1 -4.58 5.12 -12.68
C ILE A 1 -4.93 4.76 -11.24
N ILE A 2 -3.93 4.32 -10.46
CA ILE A 2 -4.06 4.12 -9.02
C ILE A 2 -3.26 5.20 -8.33
N VAL A 3 -3.85 5.85 -7.33
CA VAL A 3 -3.19 6.87 -6.52
C VAL A 3 -3.41 6.61 -5.05
N TRP A 4 -2.38 6.88 -4.25
CA TRP A 4 -2.48 6.92 -2.81
C TRP A 4 -2.85 8.33 -2.35
N CYS A 5 -4.00 8.49 -1.71
CA CYS A 5 -4.44 9.78 -1.19
C CYS A 5 -4.27 9.84 0.31
N ARG A 6 -3.55 10.86 0.79
CA ARG A 6 -3.42 11.20 2.21
C ARG A 6 -4.36 12.35 2.52
N ASN A 7 -5.53 12.03 3.05
CA ASN A 7 -6.52 13.03 3.40
C ASN A 7 -6.78 13.06 4.92
N LEU A 8 -6.96 14.25 5.46
CA LEU A 8 -7.51 14.39 6.80
C LEU A 8 -8.99 14.00 6.78
N ASN A 9 -9.45 13.31 7.83
CA ASN A 9 -10.86 13.03 8.00
C ASN A 9 -11.66 14.35 7.96
N LYS A 10 -12.84 14.34 7.29
CA LYS A 10 -13.70 15.53 7.15
C LYS A 10 -13.96 16.27 8.46
N ARG A 11 -14.08 15.54 9.58
CA ARG A 11 -14.25 16.16 10.92
C ARG A 11 -13.04 17.00 11.33
N ILE A 12 -11.83 16.59 10.95
CA ILE A 12 -10.59 17.32 11.26
C ILE A 12 -10.39 18.48 10.30
N ILE A 13 -10.81 18.33 9.03
CA ILE A 13 -10.82 19.44 8.06
C ILE A 13 -11.72 20.58 8.54
N ASN A 14 -12.90 20.26 9.07
CA ASN A 14 -13.81 21.25 9.62
C ASN A 14 -13.23 21.99 10.86
N LEU A 15 -12.39 21.31 11.66
CA LEU A 15 -11.64 21.95 12.76
C LEU A 15 -10.52 22.85 12.24
N ARG A 16 -9.92 22.53 11.11
CA ARG A 16 -8.86 23.33 10.47
C ARG A 16 -9.35 24.69 9.94
N ASN A 17 -10.61 24.75 9.53
CA ASN A 17 -11.22 25.99 9.04
C ASN A 17 -11.43 27.05 10.16
N ASN A 18 -11.15 26.69 11.43
CA ASN A 18 -11.17 27.62 12.54
C ASN A 18 -9.72 28.10 12.82
N SER A 19 -9.44 29.37 12.55
CA SER A 19 -8.10 29.96 12.61
C SER A 19 -7.41 29.84 13.99
N PHE A 20 -8.19 29.82 15.08
CA PHE A 20 -7.68 29.63 16.44
C PHE A 20 -7.20 28.19 16.67
N LEU A 21 -7.96 27.20 16.19
CA LEU A 21 -7.64 25.79 16.32
C LEU A 21 -6.46 25.41 15.44
N GLU A 22 -6.34 26.02 14.26
CA GLU A 22 -5.24 25.78 13.33
C GLU A 22 -3.88 26.16 13.96
N LYS A 23 -3.80 27.31 14.60
CA LYS A 23 -2.52 27.80 15.18
C LYS A 23 -2.10 27.11 16.46
N LYS A 24 -3.04 26.73 17.34
CA LYS A 24 -2.72 26.19 18.67
C LYS A 24 -2.88 24.67 18.79
N ILE A 25 -3.88 24.09 18.16
CA ILE A 25 -4.20 22.67 18.37
C ILE A 25 -3.60 21.79 17.27
N PHE A 26 -3.50 22.27 16.05
CA PHE A 26 -2.97 21.49 14.92
C PHE A 26 -1.51 21.04 15.09
N PRO A 27 -0.57 21.84 15.63
CA PRO A 27 0.79 21.39 15.90
C PRO A 27 0.85 20.24 16.92
N ALA A 28 0.00 20.30 17.96
CA ALA A 28 -0.09 19.25 18.97
C ALA A 28 -0.69 17.96 18.38
N ILE A 29 -1.76 18.07 17.59
CA ILE A 29 -2.35 16.93 16.87
C ILE A 29 -1.33 16.31 15.91
N LYS A 30 -0.56 17.11 15.15
CA LYS A 30 0.49 16.62 14.25
C LYS A 30 1.56 15.83 15.01
N LYS A 31 1.96 16.31 16.19
CA LYS A 31 2.93 15.62 17.06
C LYS A 31 2.38 14.28 17.56
N ILE A 32 1.12 14.24 18.01
CA ILE A 32 0.43 13.01 18.44
C ILE A 32 0.31 12.01 17.29
N ILE A 33 -0.07 12.46 16.10
CA ILE A 33 -0.19 11.60 14.91
C ILE A 33 1.16 10.99 14.56
N ASN A 34 2.25 11.73 14.64
CA ASN A 34 3.57 11.21 14.29
C ASN A 34 4.07 10.12 15.24
N PHE A 35 3.66 10.15 16.51
CA PHE A 35 4.01 9.14 17.53
C PHE A 35 2.99 8.00 17.66
N SER A 36 1.86 8.05 16.97
CA SER A 36 0.77 7.11 17.13
C SER A 36 0.92 5.88 16.24
N SER A 37 0.27 4.77 16.64
CA SER A 37 0.18 3.55 15.85
C SER A 37 -0.46 3.80 14.47
N ILE A 38 -0.16 2.94 13.50
CA ILE A 38 -0.72 2.99 12.13
C ILE A 38 -2.26 3.01 12.17
N ASN A 39 -2.88 2.22 13.06
CA ASN A 39 -4.33 2.16 13.19
C ASN A 39 -4.96 3.48 13.65
N PHE A 40 -4.30 4.19 14.57
CA PHE A 40 -4.75 5.50 15.02
C PHE A 40 -4.56 6.56 13.93
N LYS A 41 -3.43 6.52 13.21
CA LYS A 41 -3.18 7.37 12.03
C LYS A 41 -4.27 7.20 10.97
N ASN A 42 -4.63 5.97 10.64
CA ASN A 42 -5.65 5.67 9.64
C ASN A 42 -7.07 6.11 10.07
N LYS A 43 -7.34 6.14 11.37
CA LYS A 43 -8.62 6.65 11.92
C LYS A 43 -8.75 8.17 11.82
N ILE A 44 -7.62 8.89 11.92
CA ILE A 44 -7.54 10.35 11.79
C ILE A 44 -7.36 10.76 10.33
N LEU A 45 -6.49 10.04 9.60
CA LEU A 45 -6.20 10.23 8.21
C LEU A 45 -7.05 9.24 7.40
N SER A 46 -7.94 9.70 6.56
CA SER A 46 -8.68 8.84 5.63
C SER A 46 -7.81 8.44 4.44
N ASN A 47 -6.63 7.87 4.73
CA ASN A 47 -5.70 7.42 3.72
C ASN A 47 -6.27 6.20 2.99
N ALA A 48 -6.17 6.18 1.68
CA ALA A 48 -6.58 5.03 0.88
C ALA A 48 -6.02 5.11 -0.54
N TYR A 49 -5.94 3.96 -1.19
CA TYR A 49 -5.82 3.90 -2.64
C TYR A 49 -7.12 4.28 -3.33
N HIS A 50 -7.02 5.04 -4.40
CA HIS A 50 -8.13 5.40 -5.28
C HIS A 50 -7.82 4.98 -6.70
N LEU A 51 -8.82 4.40 -7.37
CA LEU A 51 -8.81 4.19 -8.80
C LEU A 51 -9.39 5.43 -9.48
N ILE A 52 -8.66 5.96 -10.44
CA ILE A 52 -9.07 7.08 -11.27
C ILE A 52 -9.29 6.55 -12.69
N ASP A 53 -10.47 6.76 -13.23
CA ASP A 53 -10.73 6.53 -14.65
C ASP A 53 -10.10 7.68 -15.45
N VAL A 54 -9.21 7.36 -16.39
CA VAL A 54 -8.52 8.37 -17.21
C VAL A 54 -9.50 9.13 -18.10
N ASN A 55 -10.55 8.44 -18.56
CA ASN A 55 -11.57 9.03 -19.43
C ASN A 55 -12.63 9.82 -18.65
N ASN A 56 -12.74 9.57 -17.34
CA ASN A 56 -13.63 10.30 -16.44
C ASN A 56 -12.95 10.54 -15.08
N PRO A 57 -12.03 11.54 -14.98
CA PRO A 57 -11.23 11.76 -13.77
C PRO A 57 -12.05 12.14 -12.54
N SER A 58 -13.29 12.57 -12.70
CA SER A 58 -14.20 12.85 -11.58
C SER A 58 -14.72 11.58 -10.90
N LYS A 59 -14.62 10.42 -11.58
CA LYS A 59 -15.01 9.11 -11.03
C LYS A 59 -13.86 8.51 -10.23
N LEU A 60 -13.88 8.77 -8.93
CA LEU A 60 -12.95 8.18 -7.95
C LEU A 60 -13.59 6.98 -7.27
N VAL A 61 -12.92 5.83 -7.35
CA VAL A 61 -13.33 4.63 -6.60
C VAL A 61 -12.29 4.36 -5.51
N LYS A 62 -12.70 4.52 -4.25
CA LYS A 62 -11.87 4.21 -3.10
C LYS A 62 -11.74 2.70 -2.96
N LEU A 63 -10.50 2.19 -2.86
CA LEU A 63 -10.22 0.81 -2.50
C LEU A 63 -10.27 0.71 -0.97
N ASN A 64 -11.30 0.07 -0.45
CA ASN A 64 -11.54 0.01 0.99
C ASN A 64 -11.26 -1.38 1.52
N ASN A 65 -10.04 -1.58 2.02
CA ASN A 65 -9.63 -2.84 2.65
C ASN A 65 -8.62 -2.55 3.75
N ASP A 66 -8.76 -3.19 4.91
CA ASP A 66 -7.92 -2.97 6.09
C ASP A 66 -6.44 -3.32 5.86
N LEU A 67 -6.14 -4.24 4.95
CA LEU A 67 -4.76 -4.58 4.57
C LEU A 67 -4.12 -3.55 3.64
N LEU A 68 -4.92 -2.72 2.96
CA LEU A 68 -4.46 -1.63 2.09
C LEU A 68 -4.36 -0.30 2.86
N ASN A 69 -3.80 -0.34 4.05
CA ASN A 69 -3.75 0.78 4.99
C ASN A 69 -2.45 1.58 4.96
N GLN A 70 -1.53 1.23 4.07
CA GLN A 70 -0.24 1.88 3.87
C GLN A 70 -0.04 2.21 2.40
N ASP A 71 0.81 3.19 2.14
CA ASP A 71 1.34 3.49 0.82
C ASP A 71 2.27 2.36 0.32
N GLY A 72 2.43 2.26 -0.97
CA GLY A 72 3.27 1.29 -1.66
C GLY A 72 3.24 1.53 -3.16
N HIS A 73 3.61 0.52 -3.96
CA HIS A 73 3.78 0.59 -5.40
C HIS A 73 2.73 -0.26 -6.14
N PRO A 74 1.46 0.23 -6.23
CA PRO A 74 0.38 -0.54 -6.82
C PRO A 74 0.48 -0.64 -8.33
N GLN A 75 0.22 -1.83 -8.87
CA GLN A 75 0.13 -2.08 -10.29
C GLN A 75 -1.08 -2.96 -10.63
N ILE A 76 -1.83 -2.59 -11.67
CA ILE A 76 -3.00 -3.35 -12.15
C ILE A 76 -2.51 -4.48 -13.06
N SER A 77 -3.08 -5.68 -12.89
CA SER A 77 -2.85 -6.81 -13.79
C SER A 77 -3.28 -6.52 -15.23
N PRO A 78 -2.69 -7.18 -16.23
CA PRO A 78 -3.07 -6.99 -17.65
C PRO A 78 -4.56 -7.21 -17.92
N ASP A 79 -5.20 -8.18 -17.24
CA ASP A 79 -6.64 -8.46 -17.33
C ASP A 79 -7.52 -7.53 -16.47
N LYS A 80 -6.92 -6.58 -15.76
CA LYS A 80 -7.56 -5.58 -14.88
C LYS A 80 -8.34 -6.16 -13.69
N LYS A 81 -8.21 -7.45 -13.39
CA LYS A 81 -8.96 -8.10 -12.29
C LYS A 81 -8.24 -8.00 -10.96
N PHE A 82 -6.92 -7.86 -10.97
CA PHE A 82 -6.10 -7.83 -9.78
C PHE A 82 -5.28 -6.54 -9.69
N ILE A 83 -4.93 -6.19 -8.45
CA ILE A 83 -3.91 -5.17 -8.17
C ILE A 83 -2.87 -5.83 -7.28
N ILE A 84 -1.60 -5.72 -7.67
CA ILE A 84 -0.46 -6.05 -6.82
C ILE A 84 0.06 -4.77 -6.19
N THR A 85 0.48 -4.83 -4.92
CA THR A 85 1.19 -3.74 -4.25
C THR A 85 2.09 -4.31 -3.17
N ASP A 86 3.05 -3.54 -2.73
CA ASP A 86 3.88 -3.83 -1.57
C ASP A 86 3.51 -2.92 -0.39
N THR A 87 4.15 -3.17 0.74
CA THR A 87 4.18 -2.26 1.88
C THR A 87 5.62 -1.80 2.13
N TYR A 88 5.77 -0.65 2.75
CA TYR A 88 7.08 -0.26 3.29
C TYR A 88 7.51 -1.21 4.41
N THR A 89 8.81 -1.23 4.67
CA THR A 89 9.40 -2.02 5.74
C THR A 89 8.80 -1.66 7.10
N ASN A 90 8.32 -2.66 7.84
CA ASN A 90 7.85 -2.49 9.21
C ASN A 90 9.01 -2.43 10.22
N ASN A 91 8.70 -2.24 11.51
CA ASN A 91 9.71 -2.16 12.57
C ASN A 91 10.53 -3.45 12.77
N GLU A 92 10.01 -4.58 12.30
CA GLU A 92 10.67 -5.90 12.37
C GLU A 92 11.51 -6.18 11.12
N GLY A 93 11.53 -5.26 10.16
CA GLY A 93 12.29 -5.38 8.93
C GLY A 93 11.57 -6.15 7.81
N TYR A 94 10.25 -6.33 7.87
CA TYR A 94 9.48 -7.05 6.86
C TYR A 94 8.68 -6.12 5.95
N MET A 95 8.63 -6.47 4.68
CA MET A 95 7.76 -5.91 3.65
C MET A 95 6.77 -6.97 3.20
N LYS A 96 5.51 -6.60 2.98
CA LYS A 96 4.47 -7.49 2.48
C LYS A 96 4.22 -7.27 1.01
N LEU A 97 3.99 -8.36 0.30
CA LEU A 97 3.48 -8.34 -1.07
C LEU A 97 1.99 -8.70 -1.01
N LEU A 98 1.15 -7.77 -1.45
CA LEU A 98 -0.31 -7.85 -1.34
C LEU A 98 -0.94 -7.98 -2.73
N LEU A 99 -1.91 -8.89 -2.86
CA LEU A 99 -2.73 -9.06 -4.05
C LEU A 99 -4.19 -8.74 -3.73
N LEU A 100 -4.74 -7.70 -4.34
CA LEU A 100 -6.16 -7.38 -4.27
C LEU A 100 -6.90 -8.02 -5.45
N ASP A 101 -7.86 -8.89 -5.16
CA ASP A 101 -8.92 -9.28 -6.09
C ASP A 101 -9.97 -8.15 -6.14
N ARG A 102 -10.06 -7.48 -7.27
CA ARG A 102 -10.96 -6.35 -7.47
C ARG A 102 -12.43 -6.76 -7.62
N ILE A 103 -12.68 -7.99 -8.02
CA ILE A 103 -14.05 -8.50 -8.23
C ILE A 103 -14.68 -8.81 -6.87
N ASN A 104 -13.93 -9.54 -6.03
CA ASN A 104 -14.41 -9.97 -4.71
C ASN A 104 -14.04 -8.99 -3.59
N ASN A 105 -13.31 -7.92 -3.91
CA ASN A 105 -12.77 -6.92 -2.95
C ASN A 105 -12.01 -7.59 -1.79
N LYS A 106 -11.22 -8.62 -2.10
CA LYS A 106 -10.47 -9.40 -1.13
C LYS A 106 -8.97 -9.22 -1.31
N VAL A 107 -8.24 -8.98 -0.23
CA VAL A 107 -6.78 -8.83 -0.24
C VAL A 107 -6.14 -10.08 0.32
N TYR A 108 -5.11 -10.56 -0.38
CA TYR A 108 -4.28 -11.69 0.01
C TYR A 108 -2.85 -11.22 0.26
N ILE A 109 -2.24 -11.70 1.34
CA ILE A 109 -0.79 -11.59 1.54
C ILE A 109 -0.17 -12.77 0.78
N ILE A 110 0.57 -12.49 -0.29
CA ILE A 110 1.19 -13.51 -1.12
C ILE A 110 2.67 -13.74 -0.81
N GLY A 111 3.26 -12.89 0.02
CA GLY A 111 4.61 -13.06 0.55
C GLY A 111 4.98 -12.00 1.57
N GLU A 112 5.90 -12.38 2.47
CA GLU A 112 6.56 -11.47 3.39
C GLU A 112 8.07 -11.61 3.20
N PHE A 113 8.75 -10.48 3.03
CA PHE A 113 10.17 -10.45 2.66
C PHE A 113 10.95 -9.61 3.67
N LYS A 114 11.95 -10.23 4.27
CA LYS A 114 12.81 -9.58 5.25
C LYS A 114 13.89 -8.76 4.57
N LEU A 115 14.08 -7.53 5.02
CA LEU A 115 15.22 -6.71 4.62
C LEU A 115 16.52 -7.35 5.15
N ALA A 116 17.55 -7.46 4.31
CA ALA A 116 18.85 -7.98 4.74
C ALA A 116 19.45 -7.08 5.84
N LYS A 117 20.06 -7.70 6.85
CA LYS A 117 20.55 -7.03 8.06
C LYS A 117 21.47 -5.85 7.75
N TYR A 118 22.43 -6.03 6.84
CA TYR A 118 23.40 -4.99 6.47
C TYR A 118 22.74 -3.74 5.86
N LEU A 119 21.61 -3.90 5.17
CA LEU A 119 20.86 -2.77 4.60
C LEU A 119 20.16 -1.98 5.70
N SER A 120 19.55 -2.67 6.67
CA SER A 120 18.90 -2.03 7.81
C SER A 120 19.90 -1.30 8.72
N GLU A 121 21.06 -1.89 8.96
CA GLU A 121 22.14 -1.31 9.78
C GLU A 121 22.75 -0.04 9.14
N ASN A 122 22.81 0.02 7.82
CA ASN A 122 23.32 1.17 7.07
C ASN A 122 22.23 2.17 6.65
N ASN A 123 21.00 2.04 7.19
CA ASN A 123 19.84 2.86 6.80
C ASN A 123 19.55 2.86 5.28
N LEU A 124 19.99 1.82 4.57
CA LEU A 124 19.69 1.63 3.16
C LEU A 124 18.33 0.95 3.03
N LYS A 125 17.37 1.69 2.49
CA LYS A 125 16.01 1.20 2.28
C LYS A 125 15.76 1.03 0.80
N TYR A 126 14.99 0.02 0.47
CA TYR A 126 14.38 -0.17 -0.83
C TYR A 126 13.02 -0.87 -0.63
N ASP A 127 12.20 -0.82 -1.63
CA ASP A 127 10.87 -1.40 -1.63
C ASP A 127 10.81 -2.54 -2.64
N LEU A 128 9.80 -3.41 -2.55
CA LEU A 128 9.69 -4.58 -3.42
C LEU A 128 9.38 -4.20 -4.88
N HIS A 129 8.74 -3.03 -5.12
CA HIS A 129 8.37 -2.54 -6.45
C HIS A 129 7.77 -3.63 -7.36
N PRO A 130 6.66 -4.25 -6.98
CA PRO A 130 6.10 -5.38 -7.71
C PRO A 130 5.66 -4.98 -9.12
N ARG A 131 5.96 -5.81 -10.09
CA ARG A 131 5.62 -5.61 -11.50
C ARG A 131 5.04 -6.87 -12.10
N TRP A 132 3.94 -6.73 -12.84
CA TRP A 132 3.35 -7.81 -13.61
C TRP A 132 4.15 -8.08 -14.88
N ASP A 133 4.19 -9.36 -15.28
CA ASP A 133 4.49 -9.70 -16.68
C ASP A 133 3.25 -9.46 -17.57
N ASN A 134 3.44 -9.50 -18.88
CA ASN A 134 2.36 -9.26 -19.84
C ASN A 134 1.25 -10.33 -19.82
N THR A 135 1.53 -11.52 -19.28
CA THR A 135 0.56 -12.61 -19.17
C THR A 135 -0.29 -12.53 -17.90
N GLY A 136 0.14 -11.76 -16.90
CA GLY A 136 -0.50 -11.69 -15.59
C GLY A 136 -0.34 -12.95 -14.74
N ASN A 137 0.64 -13.82 -15.05
CA ASN A 137 0.93 -15.03 -14.30
C ASN A 137 2.19 -14.93 -13.44
N LEU A 138 3.05 -13.96 -13.75
CA LEU A 138 4.31 -13.74 -13.08
C LEU A 138 4.36 -12.34 -12.48
N ILE A 139 5.03 -12.22 -11.32
CA ILE A 139 5.33 -10.97 -10.66
C ILE A 139 6.84 -10.89 -10.47
N CYS A 140 7.45 -9.80 -10.90
CA CYS A 140 8.83 -9.46 -10.58
C CYS A 140 8.83 -8.54 -9.35
N ILE A 141 9.72 -8.82 -8.40
CA ILE A 141 9.98 -7.97 -7.23
C ILE A 141 11.47 -7.78 -7.02
N ASP A 142 11.85 -6.68 -6.37
CA ASP A 142 13.20 -6.48 -5.83
C ASP A 142 13.20 -6.91 -4.36
N SER A 143 14.16 -7.74 -3.94
CA SER A 143 14.27 -8.17 -2.55
C SER A 143 15.69 -8.51 -2.14
N SER A 144 15.99 -8.40 -0.85
CA SER A 144 17.27 -8.82 -0.28
C SER A 144 17.16 -9.96 0.73
N HIS A 145 16.00 -10.63 0.77
CA HIS A 145 15.74 -11.69 1.77
C HIS A 145 16.73 -12.86 1.69
N MET A 146 17.43 -13.01 0.55
CA MET A 146 18.52 -13.99 0.36
C MET A 146 19.91 -13.43 0.68
N GLY A 147 20.00 -12.30 1.39
CA GLY A 147 21.25 -11.70 1.84
C GLY A 147 21.80 -10.57 0.95
N SER A 148 21.44 -10.50 -0.34
CA SER A 148 21.79 -9.40 -1.25
C SER A 148 20.60 -8.94 -2.03
N ARG A 149 20.59 -7.67 -2.51
CA ARG A 149 19.52 -7.14 -3.35
C ARG A 149 19.53 -7.82 -4.71
N GLN A 150 18.42 -8.45 -5.04
CA GLN A 150 18.22 -9.18 -6.30
C GLN A 150 16.78 -9.00 -6.77
N SER A 151 16.54 -9.22 -8.06
CA SER A 151 15.19 -9.33 -8.61
C SER A 151 14.73 -10.79 -8.58
N PHE A 152 13.51 -11.02 -8.14
CA PHE A 152 12.90 -12.34 -8.06
C PHE A 152 11.64 -12.40 -8.91
N ILE A 153 11.41 -13.55 -9.54
CA ILE A 153 10.19 -13.82 -10.30
C ILE A 153 9.34 -14.81 -9.50
N ILE A 154 8.11 -14.42 -9.23
CA ILE A 154 7.13 -15.21 -8.48
C ILE A 154 6.03 -15.64 -9.43
N SER A 155 5.81 -16.96 -9.57
CA SER A 155 4.65 -17.49 -10.30
C SER A 155 3.44 -17.53 -9.39
N ILE A 156 2.38 -16.82 -9.78
CA ILE A 156 1.12 -16.78 -9.03
C ILE A 156 -0.01 -17.54 -9.74
N LYS A 157 0.30 -18.26 -10.80
CA LYS A 157 -0.69 -19.00 -11.62
C LYS A 157 -1.56 -19.93 -10.77
N ASN A 158 -0.95 -20.69 -9.85
CA ASN A 158 -1.68 -21.60 -8.97
C ASN A 158 -2.57 -20.87 -7.95
N LEU A 159 -2.11 -19.71 -7.46
CA LEU A 159 -2.90 -18.86 -6.57
C LEU A 159 -4.12 -18.30 -7.30
N LEU A 160 -3.91 -17.75 -8.49
CA LEU A 160 -4.99 -17.20 -9.32
C LEU A 160 -6.03 -18.25 -9.70
N SER A 161 -5.62 -19.49 -9.96
CA SER A 161 -6.56 -20.58 -10.27
C SER A 161 -7.45 -20.96 -9.08
N LYS A 162 -6.91 -20.89 -7.86
CA LYS A 162 -7.69 -21.11 -6.62
C LYS A 162 -8.66 -19.97 -6.33
N ILE A 163 -8.24 -18.73 -6.52
CA ILE A 163 -9.09 -17.54 -6.32
C ILE A 163 -10.27 -17.53 -7.29
N LYS A 164 -10.06 -17.91 -8.56
CA LYS A 164 -11.10 -17.96 -9.60
C LYS A 164 -12.16 -19.06 -9.40
N LYS A 165 -11.90 -20.01 -8.50
CA LYS A 165 -12.83 -21.13 -8.22
C LYS A 165 -13.76 -20.88 -7.02
N ILE A 166 -13.56 -19.78 -6.30
CA ILE A 166 -14.41 -19.34 -5.18
C ILE A 166 -15.39 -18.27 -5.69
#